data_7f7d9f05b91d4b0ebc3f8d445cc8ad37
#
_entry.id   7f7d9f05b91d4b0ebc3f8d445cc8ad37
#
_cell.length_a   1.000
_cell.length_b   1.000
_cell.length_c   1.000
_cell.angle_alpha   90.00
_cell.angle_beta   90.00
_cell.angle_gamma   90.00
#
_symmetry.space_group_name_H-M   'P 1'
#
loop_
_entity.id
_entity.type
_entity.pdbx_description
1 polymer ?
#
loop_
_entity_poly.entity_id
_entity_poly.type
_entity_poly.pdbx_seq_one_letter_code
_entity_poly.pdbx_strand_id
1 'polypeptide(L)'
;MRIGIDVDDTICSTNETILLEADKYDKEVLGGTGIKNKKAYDFTLMMGWPKEGKGRFFKDRLEYIMDKSPIKDGAVEVINKLYDEGNEIIFITYRKDIYIKDPYLLTKNYLDRHGIKYNKLIANSGDKGIVCYNNKIDLFIDDSVTHLEDVSLYGIKVLLFDSEYNKDNIKFDRVKNWYQIYNLIGGDNSGREGSK
;
A
#
# COMPACT_ATOMS: atom_id res chain seq x y z
N MET A 1 4.62 -14.82 -13.67
CA MET A 1 3.36 -14.77 -12.89
C MET A 1 2.77 -13.37 -12.94
N ARG A 2 1.49 -13.20 -12.55
CA ARG A 2 0.83 -11.91 -12.37
C ARG A 2 0.85 -11.51 -10.91
N ILE A 3 1.56 -10.44 -10.58
CA ILE A 3 1.75 -9.98 -9.21
C ILE A 3 0.94 -8.70 -9.01
N GLY A 4 -0.09 -8.78 -8.18
CA GLY A 4 -0.84 -7.62 -7.72
C GLY A 4 -0.17 -6.98 -6.52
N ILE A 5 -0.04 -5.66 -6.52
CA ILE A 5 0.66 -4.93 -5.47
C ILE A 5 -0.20 -3.73 -5.05
N ASP A 6 -0.45 -3.60 -3.74
CA ASP A 6 -1.01 -2.36 -3.20
C ASP A 6 0.03 -1.24 -3.17
N VAL A 7 -0.40 -0.01 -2.95
CA VAL A 7 0.49 1.17 -2.95
C VAL A 7 0.77 1.66 -1.53
N ASP A 8 -0.29 2.08 -0.82
CA ASP A 8 -0.15 2.74 0.47
C ASP A 8 0.30 1.74 1.56
N ASP A 9 1.34 2.08 2.31
CA ASP A 9 2.00 1.25 3.31
C ASP A 9 2.56 -0.10 2.82
N THR A 10 2.44 -0.40 1.53
CA THR A 10 3.06 -1.55 0.86
C THR A 10 4.32 -1.14 0.10
N ILE A 11 4.27 -0.15 -0.80
CA ILE A 11 5.46 0.37 -1.48
C ILE A 11 5.96 1.70 -0.92
N CYS A 12 5.15 2.41 -0.15
CA CYS A 12 5.49 3.68 0.46
C CYS A 12 4.99 3.77 1.92
N SER A 13 5.54 4.73 2.70
CA SER A 13 5.20 4.93 4.11
C SER A 13 4.10 5.98 4.26
N THR A 14 2.90 5.69 3.76
CA THR A 14 1.77 6.63 3.77
C THR A 14 1.28 6.93 5.17
N ASN A 15 1.12 5.92 6.04
CA ASN A 15 0.61 6.11 7.40
C ASN A 15 1.56 6.95 8.26
N GLU A 16 2.87 6.72 8.17
CA GLU A 16 3.87 7.54 8.85
C GLU A 16 3.78 9.00 8.40
N THR A 17 3.62 9.23 7.10
CA THR A 17 3.47 10.58 6.54
C THR A 17 2.17 11.25 7.00
N ILE A 18 1.07 10.49 7.07
CA ILE A 18 -0.20 10.97 7.64
C ILE A 18 0.01 11.46 9.06
N LEU A 19 0.67 10.68 9.91
CA LEU A 19 0.90 11.05 11.31
C LEU A 19 1.77 12.30 11.46
N LEU A 20 2.84 12.41 10.67
CA LEU A 20 3.71 13.60 10.66
C LEU A 20 2.97 14.85 10.21
N GLU A 21 2.22 14.76 9.13
CA GLU A 21 1.45 15.89 8.61
C GLU A 21 0.27 16.27 9.53
N ALA A 22 -0.35 15.29 10.19
CA ALA A 22 -1.41 15.56 11.16
C ALA A 22 -0.88 16.30 12.40
N ASP A 23 0.29 15.91 12.90
CA ASP A 23 0.94 16.59 14.02
C ASP A 23 1.26 18.05 13.68
N LYS A 24 1.79 18.31 12.49
CA LYS A 24 2.04 19.67 11.99
C LYS A 24 0.74 20.45 11.82
N TYR A 25 -0.25 19.84 11.18
CA TYR A 25 -1.54 20.50 10.91
C TYR A 25 -2.26 20.90 12.20
N ASP A 26 -2.22 20.04 13.22
CA ASP A 26 -2.79 20.36 14.55
C ASP A 26 -2.13 21.59 15.15
N LYS A 27 -0.78 21.67 15.11
CA LYS A 27 -0.02 22.79 15.67
C LYS A 27 -0.16 24.09 14.89
N GLU A 28 -0.08 24.00 13.56
CA GLU A 28 0.03 25.18 12.70
C GLU A 28 -1.33 25.74 12.27
N VAL A 29 -2.34 24.87 12.11
CA VAL A 29 -3.65 25.25 11.55
C VAL A 29 -4.75 25.24 12.61
N LEU A 30 -4.72 24.26 13.55
CA LEU A 30 -5.77 24.12 14.56
C LEU A 30 -5.38 24.73 15.92
N GLY A 31 -4.11 25.18 16.10
CA GLY A 31 -3.63 25.77 17.35
C GLY A 31 -3.51 24.76 18.50
N GLY A 32 -3.42 23.45 18.17
CA GLY A 32 -3.27 22.38 19.13
C GLY A 32 -1.83 22.11 19.54
N THR A 33 -1.59 21.00 20.23
CA THR A 33 -0.27 20.59 20.73
C THR A 33 0.30 19.36 20.03
N GLY A 34 -0.34 18.92 18.95
CA GLY A 34 0.02 17.74 18.19
C GLY A 34 -0.65 16.47 18.69
N ILE A 35 -0.04 15.31 18.41
CA ILE A 35 -0.58 13.98 18.76
C ILE A 35 -0.78 13.87 20.28
N LYS A 36 -2.03 13.61 20.71
CA LYS A 36 -2.42 13.52 22.11
C LYS A 36 -2.32 12.11 22.70
N ASN A 37 -2.64 11.10 21.90
CA ASN A 37 -2.63 9.70 22.34
C ASN A 37 -1.96 8.79 21.30
N LYS A 38 -0.64 8.59 21.43
CA LYS A 38 0.15 7.73 20.54
C LYS A 38 -0.27 6.24 20.54
N LYS A 39 -1.03 5.80 21.56
CA LYS A 39 -1.48 4.41 21.68
C LYS A 39 -2.88 4.19 21.11
N ALA A 40 -3.59 5.24 20.73
CA ALA A 40 -4.90 5.10 20.12
C ALA A 40 -4.78 4.53 18.71
N TYR A 41 -5.57 3.50 18.43
CA TYR A 41 -5.70 2.96 17.05
C TYR A 41 -6.53 3.89 16.15
N ASP A 42 -7.58 4.47 16.71
CA ASP A 42 -8.43 5.41 15.97
C ASP A 42 -7.74 6.76 15.82
N PHE A 43 -7.63 7.25 14.59
CA PHE A 43 -6.98 8.50 14.26
C PHE A 43 -7.61 9.71 14.97
N THR A 44 -8.95 9.71 15.13
CA THR A 44 -9.67 10.80 15.81
C THR A 44 -9.32 10.84 17.30
N LEU A 45 -9.22 9.66 17.93
CA LEU A 45 -8.79 9.54 19.33
C LEU A 45 -7.31 9.88 19.50
N MET A 46 -6.48 9.53 18.51
CA MET A 46 -5.04 9.84 18.49
C MET A 46 -4.80 11.34 18.48
N MET A 47 -5.50 12.07 17.63
CA MET A 47 -5.37 13.52 17.48
C MET A 47 -6.25 14.30 18.46
N GLY A 48 -7.32 13.66 18.99
CA GLY A 48 -8.34 14.33 19.81
C GLY A 48 -9.16 15.36 19.03
N TRP A 49 -9.25 15.20 17.72
CA TRP A 49 -10.03 16.08 16.86
C TRP A 49 -11.51 15.69 16.85
N PRO A 50 -12.43 16.67 16.65
CA PRO A 50 -13.79 16.35 16.26
C PRO A 50 -13.81 15.72 14.86
N LYS A 51 -14.93 15.05 14.50
CA LYS A 51 -15.05 14.40 13.16
C LYS A 51 -14.79 15.35 12.01
N GLU A 52 -15.21 16.60 12.13
CA GLU A 52 -15.03 17.66 11.13
C GLU A 52 -13.55 18.00 10.93
N GLY A 53 -12.75 17.97 11.99
CA GLY A 53 -11.30 18.21 11.95
C GLY A 53 -10.57 17.16 11.11
N LYS A 54 -10.93 15.88 11.25
CA LYS A 54 -10.40 14.78 10.42
C LYS A 54 -10.73 15.00 8.94
N GLY A 55 -11.99 15.30 8.61
CA GLY A 55 -12.43 15.52 7.25
C GLY A 55 -11.71 16.70 6.60
N ARG A 56 -11.56 17.82 7.32
CA ARG A 56 -10.81 18.99 6.86
C ARG A 56 -9.34 18.67 6.60
N PHE A 57 -8.67 18.01 7.54
CA PHE A 57 -7.28 17.59 7.38
C PHE A 57 -7.07 16.77 6.09
N PHE A 58 -7.86 15.71 5.88
CA PHE A 58 -7.71 14.89 4.69
C PHE A 58 -8.01 15.65 3.41
N LYS A 59 -9.02 16.52 3.41
CA LYS A 59 -9.30 17.38 2.27
C LYS A 59 -8.14 18.30 1.92
N ASP A 60 -7.47 18.85 2.94
CA ASP A 60 -6.39 19.83 2.76
C ASP A 60 -5.02 19.18 2.47
N ARG A 61 -4.81 17.92 2.90
CA ARG A 61 -3.46 17.31 2.94
C ARG A 61 -3.33 15.96 2.22
N LEU A 62 -4.40 15.23 1.95
CA LEU A 62 -4.26 13.84 1.52
C LEU A 62 -3.54 13.69 0.18
N GLU A 63 -3.81 14.52 -0.83
CA GLU A 63 -3.09 14.47 -2.10
C GLU A 63 -1.59 14.74 -1.93
N TYR A 64 -1.25 15.74 -1.12
CA TYR A 64 0.15 16.04 -0.78
C TYR A 64 0.82 14.86 -0.08
N ILE A 65 0.17 14.27 0.92
CA ILE A 65 0.68 13.12 1.66
C ILE A 65 0.95 11.96 0.72
N MET A 66 -0.01 11.58 -0.12
CA MET A 66 0.13 10.48 -1.06
C MET A 66 1.18 10.72 -2.14
N ASP A 67 1.40 12.00 -2.52
CA ASP A 67 2.46 12.36 -3.45
C ASP A 67 3.86 12.35 -2.81
N LYS A 68 3.96 12.70 -1.52
CA LYS A 68 5.24 12.90 -0.83
C LYS A 68 5.64 11.76 0.10
N SER A 69 4.81 10.75 0.29
CA SER A 69 5.16 9.59 1.11
C SER A 69 6.45 8.93 0.60
N PRO A 70 7.45 8.70 1.46
CA PRO A 70 8.69 8.08 1.06
C PRO A 70 8.47 6.67 0.53
N ILE A 71 9.21 6.30 -0.52
CA ILE A 71 9.24 4.93 -1.01
C ILE A 71 9.95 4.04 0.02
N LYS A 72 9.47 2.82 0.22
CA LYS A 72 10.11 1.85 1.12
C LYS A 72 11.39 1.29 0.50
N ASP A 73 12.36 0.99 1.36
CA ASP A 73 13.65 0.44 0.95
C ASP A 73 13.46 -0.87 0.15
N GLY A 74 14.18 -0.97 -0.96
CA GLY A 74 14.15 -2.11 -1.85
C GLY A 74 12.92 -2.20 -2.77
N ALA A 75 11.87 -1.38 -2.58
CA ALA A 75 10.64 -1.49 -3.37
C ALA A 75 10.91 -1.29 -4.87
N VAL A 76 11.55 -0.21 -5.26
CA VAL A 76 11.86 0.09 -6.66
C VAL A 76 12.75 -1.00 -7.28
N GLU A 77 13.83 -1.35 -6.58
CA GLU A 77 14.79 -2.35 -7.04
C GLU A 77 14.11 -3.70 -7.29
N VAL A 78 13.39 -4.20 -6.29
CA VAL A 78 12.77 -5.53 -6.35
C VAL A 78 11.63 -5.59 -7.36
N ILE A 79 10.76 -4.57 -7.39
CA ILE A 79 9.64 -4.54 -8.35
C ILE A 79 10.18 -4.51 -9.77
N ASN A 80 11.18 -3.67 -10.06
CA ASN A 80 11.78 -3.57 -11.38
C ASN A 80 12.48 -4.87 -11.77
N LYS A 81 13.16 -5.53 -10.83
CA LYS A 81 13.79 -6.83 -11.07
C LYS A 81 12.76 -7.91 -11.39
N LEU A 82 11.67 -7.99 -10.62
CA LEU A 82 10.57 -8.93 -10.92
C LEU A 82 9.94 -8.66 -12.29
N TYR A 83 9.77 -7.39 -12.66
CA TYR A 83 9.27 -7.00 -13.98
C TYR A 83 10.24 -7.45 -15.10
N ASP A 84 11.55 -7.21 -14.95
CA ASP A 84 12.58 -7.56 -15.94
C ASP A 84 12.76 -9.09 -16.07
N GLU A 85 12.41 -9.85 -15.05
CA GLU A 85 12.34 -11.33 -15.06
C GLU A 85 11.05 -11.87 -15.72
N GLY A 86 10.23 -11.01 -16.31
CA GLY A 86 9.05 -11.38 -17.08
C GLY A 86 7.78 -11.58 -16.26
N ASN A 87 7.75 -11.12 -15.03
CA ASN A 87 6.49 -11.05 -14.27
C ASN A 87 5.64 -9.88 -14.74
N GLU A 88 4.32 -10.05 -14.72
CA GLU A 88 3.37 -8.99 -15.00
C GLU A 88 3.03 -8.27 -13.68
N ILE A 89 3.43 -7.01 -13.54
CA ILE A 89 3.22 -6.20 -12.34
C ILE A 89 1.95 -5.36 -12.50
N ILE A 90 1.01 -5.52 -11.57
CA ILE A 90 -0.28 -4.82 -11.59
C ILE A 90 -0.50 -4.13 -10.25
N PHE A 91 -0.48 -2.79 -10.25
CA PHE A 91 -0.84 -2.02 -9.06
C PHE A 91 -2.35 -1.95 -8.89
N ILE A 92 -2.84 -2.23 -7.67
CA ILE A 92 -4.26 -2.22 -7.32
C ILE A 92 -4.42 -1.47 -6.01
N THR A 93 -4.88 -0.23 -6.05
CA THR A 93 -4.99 0.64 -4.89
C THR A 93 -6.41 1.12 -4.62
N TYR A 94 -6.75 1.25 -3.33
CA TYR A 94 -8.05 1.73 -2.86
C TYR A 94 -8.15 3.27 -2.85
N ARG A 95 -7.13 4.01 -3.27
CA ARG A 95 -7.16 5.48 -3.33
C ARG A 95 -8.44 5.95 -4.01
N LYS A 96 -9.29 6.66 -3.26
CA LYS A 96 -10.62 7.10 -3.72
C LYS A 96 -10.67 8.59 -4.03
N ASP A 97 -11.64 8.95 -4.86
CA ASP A 97 -11.95 10.32 -5.29
C ASP A 97 -12.69 11.18 -4.24
N ILE A 98 -12.80 10.71 -2.99
CA ILE A 98 -13.45 11.49 -1.91
C ILE A 98 -12.65 12.74 -1.53
N TYR A 99 -11.30 12.62 -1.47
CA TYR A 99 -10.39 13.71 -1.12
C TYR A 99 -9.26 13.87 -2.13
N ILE A 100 -9.27 13.10 -3.22
CA ILE A 100 -8.25 13.08 -4.26
C ILE A 100 -8.94 13.38 -5.58
N LYS A 101 -8.47 14.41 -6.29
CA LYS A 101 -9.09 14.86 -7.52
C LYS A 101 -9.03 13.80 -8.63
N ASP A 102 -7.88 13.15 -8.78
CA ASP A 102 -7.65 12.08 -9.74
C ASP A 102 -6.73 11.02 -9.14
N PRO A 103 -7.29 9.98 -8.50
CA PRO A 103 -6.50 8.92 -7.86
C PRO A 103 -5.60 8.16 -8.84
N TYR A 104 -6.05 7.97 -10.08
CA TYR A 104 -5.25 7.30 -11.11
C TYR A 104 -4.03 8.13 -11.49
N LEU A 105 -4.23 9.39 -11.84
CA LEU A 105 -3.15 10.27 -12.27
C LEU A 105 -2.15 10.52 -11.13
N LEU A 106 -2.63 10.73 -9.90
CA LEU A 106 -1.79 10.91 -8.72
C LEU A 106 -0.89 9.68 -8.51
N THR A 107 -1.47 8.48 -8.55
CA THR A 107 -0.73 7.24 -8.36
C THR A 107 0.23 6.98 -9.52
N LYS A 108 -0.21 7.19 -10.76
CA LYS A 108 0.64 7.06 -11.94
C LYS A 108 1.87 7.96 -11.85
N ASN A 109 1.67 9.24 -11.56
CA ASN A 109 2.78 10.20 -11.43
C ASN A 109 3.74 9.81 -10.31
N TYR A 110 3.23 9.28 -9.20
CA TYR A 110 4.04 8.76 -8.10
C TYR A 110 4.93 7.60 -8.56
N LEU A 111 4.36 6.58 -9.20
CA LEU A 111 5.08 5.41 -9.70
C LEU A 111 6.13 5.79 -10.76
N ASP A 112 5.75 6.61 -11.72
CA ASP A 112 6.61 7.05 -12.83
C ASP A 112 7.82 7.87 -12.32
N ARG A 113 7.58 8.79 -11.36
CA ARG A 113 8.65 9.62 -10.76
C ARG A 113 9.68 8.78 -10.02
N HIS A 114 9.28 7.65 -9.43
CA HIS A 114 10.20 6.73 -8.76
C HIS A 114 10.81 5.70 -9.70
N GLY A 115 10.49 5.75 -11.00
CA GLY A 115 11.03 4.83 -12.00
C GLY A 115 10.56 3.38 -11.82
N ILE A 116 9.37 3.18 -11.26
CA ILE A 116 8.80 1.85 -11.05
C ILE A 116 8.20 1.35 -12.36
N LYS A 117 8.61 0.15 -12.79
CA LYS A 117 8.09 -0.55 -13.97
C LYS A 117 6.83 -1.34 -13.62
N TYR A 118 5.79 -1.22 -14.43
CA TYR A 118 4.55 -1.97 -14.26
C TYR A 118 3.78 -2.11 -15.58
N ASN A 119 2.88 -3.10 -15.63
CA ASN A 119 2.06 -3.37 -16.81
C ASN A 119 0.69 -2.69 -16.72
N LYS A 120 0.15 -2.55 -15.50
CA LYS A 120 -1.19 -1.99 -15.28
C LYS A 120 -1.31 -1.30 -13.94
N LEU A 121 -2.10 -0.23 -13.90
CA LEU A 121 -2.53 0.45 -12.68
C LEU A 121 -4.05 0.46 -12.61
N ILE A 122 -4.60 0.05 -11.48
CA ILE A 122 -6.02 0.10 -11.13
C ILE A 122 -6.14 0.93 -9.86
N ALA A 123 -6.56 2.17 -9.99
CA ALA A 123 -6.86 3.06 -8.88
C ALA A 123 -8.38 3.08 -8.63
N ASN A 124 -8.79 3.59 -7.47
CA ASN A 124 -10.18 3.62 -7.01
C ASN A 124 -10.81 2.21 -7.06
N SER A 125 -9.99 1.19 -6.79
CA SER A 125 -10.46 -0.19 -6.75
C SER A 125 -11.50 -0.34 -5.63
N GLY A 126 -12.68 -0.84 -5.92
CA GLY A 126 -13.66 -1.17 -4.91
C GLY A 126 -13.24 -2.43 -4.13
N ASP A 127 -13.90 -3.54 -4.39
CA ASP A 127 -13.57 -4.85 -3.86
C ASP A 127 -12.29 -5.39 -4.51
N LYS A 128 -11.19 -5.45 -3.74
CA LYS A 128 -9.90 -5.95 -4.24
C LYS A 128 -9.95 -7.44 -4.61
N GLY A 129 -10.78 -8.25 -3.96
CA GLY A 129 -10.96 -9.65 -4.28
C GLY A 129 -11.45 -9.84 -5.70
N ILE A 130 -12.55 -9.18 -6.07
CA ILE A 130 -13.11 -9.20 -7.42
C ILE A 130 -12.12 -8.64 -8.44
N VAL A 131 -11.44 -7.54 -8.11
CA VAL A 131 -10.45 -6.91 -9.00
C VAL A 131 -9.27 -7.86 -9.27
N CYS A 132 -8.72 -8.50 -8.24
CA CYS A 132 -7.64 -9.47 -8.37
C CYS A 132 -8.07 -10.69 -9.20
N TYR A 133 -9.25 -11.25 -8.93
CA TYR A 133 -9.81 -12.37 -9.68
C TYR A 133 -9.97 -12.05 -11.17
N ASN A 134 -10.61 -10.93 -11.50
CA ASN A 134 -10.83 -10.51 -12.89
C ASN A 134 -9.53 -10.21 -13.65
N ASN A 135 -8.48 -9.80 -12.95
CA ASN A 135 -7.15 -9.56 -13.53
C ASN A 135 -6.24 -10.80 -13.47
N LYS A 136 -6.76 -11.95 -13.00
CA LYS A 136 -6.03 -13.22 -12.93
C LYS A 136 -4.71 -13.08 -12.15
N ILE A 137 -4.77 -12.43 -11.00
CA ILE A 137 -3.63 -12.26 -10.11
C ILE A 137 -3.26 -13.63 -9.51
N ASP A 138 -1.98 -13.99 -9.59
CA ASP A 138 -1.45 -15.22 -8.98
C ASP A 138 -1.02 -14.98 -7.53
N LEU A 139 -0.46 -13.79 -7.24
CA LEU A 139 0.02 -13.37 -5.93
C LEU A 139 -0.36 -11.92 -5.68
N PHE A 140 -0.97 -11.63 -4.53
CA PHE A 140 -1.30 -10.27 -4.12
C PHE A 140 -0.55 -9.88 -2.85
N ILE A 141 0.02 -8.68 -2.83
CA ILE A 141 0.83 -8.14 -1.72
C ILE A 141 0.15 -6.87 -1.22
N ASP A 142 -0.21 -6.85 0.06
CA ASP A 142 -0.94 -5.73 0.69
C ASP A 142 -0.60 -5.72 2.20
N ASP A 143 -0.69 -4.58 2.85
CA ASP A 143 -0.53 -4.42 4.29
C ASP A 143 -1.87 -4.52 5.05
N SER A 144 -2.99 -4.42 4.33
CA SER A 144 -4.34 -4.51 4.90
C SER A 144 -4.82 -5.95 5.01
N VAL A 145 -5.00 -6.42 6.25
CA VAL A 145 -5.57 -7.74 6.55
C VAL A 145 -6.94 -7.93 5.89
N THR A 146 -7.79 -6.90 5.92
CA THR A 146 -9.14 -6.96 5.32
C THR A 146 -9.07 -7.18 3.81
N HIS A 147 -8.19 -6.47 3.11
CA HIS A 147 -8.01 -6.68 1.67
C HIS A 147 -7.49 -8.08 1.34
N LEU A 148 -6.52 -8.59 2.14
CA LEU A 148 -6.02 -9.95 1.95
C LEU A 148 -7.08 -11.01 2.23
N GLU A 149 -7.96 -10.78 3.21
CA GLU A 149 -9.11 -11.65 3.45
C GLU A 149 -10.02 -11.72 2.22
N ASP A 150 -10.41 -10.58 1.68
CA ASP A 150 -11.24 -10.51 0.47
C ASP A 150 -10.58 -11.22 -0.73
N VAL A 151 -9.29 -10.98 -0.97
CA VAL A 151 -8.55 -11.60 -2.07
C VAL A 151 -8.39 -13.11 -1.88
N SER A 152 -8.14 -13.57 -0.65
CA SER A 152 -7.95 -14.99 -0.34
C SER A 152 -9.20 -15.84 -0.58
N LEU A 153 -10.40 -15.25 -0.52
CA LEU A 153 -11.65 -15.94 -0.84
C LEU A 153 -11.71 -16.44 -2.29
N TYR A 154 -10.93 -15.85 -3.19
CA TYR A 154 -10.83 -16.26 -4.59
C TYR A 154 -9.71 -17.27 -4.86
N GLY A 155 -9.08 -17.82 -3.83
CA GLY A 155 -7.99 -18.81 -3.94
C GLY A 155 -6.67 -18.21 -4.42
N ILE A 156 -6.51 -16.89 -4.38
CA ILE A 156 -5.30 -16.17 -4.76
C ILE A 156 -4.31 -16.21 -3.60
N LYS A 157 -3.03 -16.51 -3.89
CA LYS A 157 -1.96 -16.44 -2.89
C LYS A 157 -1.80 -14.99 -2.42
N VAL A 158 -1.65 -14.78 -1.12
CA VAL A 158 -1.51 -13.45 -0.54
C VAL A 158 -0.29 -13.37 0.37
N LEU A 159 0.34 -12.19 0.43
CA LEU A 159 1.41 -11.87 1.37
C LEU A 159 1.06 -10.60 2.13
N LEU A 160 1.14 -10.68 3.46
CA LEU A 160 0.93 -9.54 4.35
C LEU A 160 2.23 -8.75 4.49
N PHE A 161 2.25 -7.51 3.99
CA PHE A 161 3.37 -6.60 4.23
C PHE A 161 3.31 -6.07 5.66
N ASP A 162 4.43 -6.19 6.38
CA ASP A 162 4.51 -5.83 7.81
C ASP A 162 4.28 -4.34 8.05
N SER A 163 3.42 -4.03 9.01
CA SER A 163 3.15 -2.67 9.49
C SER A 163 2.80 -2.66 10.98
N GLU A 164 2.91 -1.49 11.62
CA GLU A 164 2.61 -1.34 13.05
C GLU A 164 1.17 -1.76 13.42
N TYR A 165 0.21 -1.52 12.53
CA TYR A 165 -1.22 -1.77 12.81
C TYR A 165 -1.68 -3.18 12.44
N ASN A 166 -0.85 -4.00 11.78
CA ASN A 166 -1.19 -5.38 11.46
C ASN A 166 -0.36 -6.42 12.22
N LYS A 167 0.47 -6.00 13.18
CA LYS A 167 1.44 -6.85 13.91
C LYS A 167 0.84 -8.11 14.54
N ASP A 168 -0.36 -8.01 15.07
CA ASP A 168 -1.01 -9.11 15.80
C ASP A 168 -1.68 -10.12 14.88
N ASN A 169 -1.72 -9.87 13.57
CA ASN A 169 -2.30 -10.79 12.61
C ASN A 169 -1.33 -11.94 12.32
N ILE A 170 -1.77 -13.17 12.55
CA ILE A 170 -1.03 -14.42 12.31
C ILE A 170 -1.63 -15.28 11.19
N LYS A 171 -2.67 -14.78 10.51
CA LYS A 171 -3.43 -15.56 9.53
C LYS A 171 -2.71 -15.71 8.20
N PHE A 172 -1.91 -14.72 7.81
CA PHE A 172 -1.26 -14.66 6.51
C PHE A 172 0.26 -14.73 6.62
N ASP A 173 0.90 -15.29 5.59
CA ASP A 173 2.36 -15.24 5.44
C ASP A 173 2.82 -13.80 5.39
N ARG A 174 3.74 -13.45 6.30
CA ARG A 174 4.20 -12.09 6.52
C ARG A 174 5.57 -11.87 5.89
N VAL A 175 5.71 -10.69 5.27
CA VAL A 175 7.00 -10.19 4.77
C VAL A 175 7.30 -8.82 5.38
N LYS A 176 8.55 -8.60 5.77
CA LYS A 176 8.98 -7.38 6.45
C LYS A 176 9.66 -6.37 5.52
N ASN A 177 10.05 -6.80 4.34
CA ASN A 177 10.72 -5.95 3.35
C ASN A 177 10.63 -6.58 1.95
N TRP A 178 10.97 -5.79 0.94
CA TRP A 178 10.89 -6.18 -0.45
C TRP A 178 11.87 -7.30 -0.84
N TYR A 179 13.04 -7.41 -0.20
CA TYR A 179 14.00 -8.47 -0.46
C TYR A 179 13.47 -9.85 -0.03
N GLN A 180 12.68 -9.92 1.06
CA GLN A 180 12.00 -11.17 1.44
C GLN A 180 10.97 -11.59 0.38
N ILE A 181 10.22 -10.63 -0.20
CA ILE A 181 9.28 -10.92 -1.30
C ILE A 181 10.03 -11.51 -2.48
N TYR A 182 11.15 -10.90 -2.88
CA TYR A 182 11.97 -11.41 -3.98
C TYR A 182 12.43 -12.86 -3.74
N ASN A 183 12.92 -13.16 -2.54
CA ASN A 183 13.39 -14.50 -2.20
C ASN A 183 12.25 -15.54 -2.24
N LEU A 184 11.03 -15.17 -1.83
CA LEU A 184 9.87 -16.06 -1.89
C LEU A 184 9.40 -16.33 -3.33
N ILE A 185 9.47 -15.34 -4.21
CA ILE A 185 9.06 -15.46 -5.61
C ILE A 185 10.16 -16.16 -6.44
N GLY A 186 11.42 -15.76 -6.26
CA GLY A 186 12.57 -16.28 -6.98
C GLY A 186 12.94 -17.73 -6.59
N GLY A 187 12.68 -18.12 -5.34
CA GLY A 187 12.90 -19.50 -4.87
C GLY A 187 12.01 -20.54 -5.56
N ASP A 188 10.81 -20.13 -6.00
CA ASP A 188 9.90 -21.00 -6.76
C ASP A 188 10.35 -21.21 -8.23
N ASN A 189 11.20 -20.34 -8.78
CA ASN A 189 11.68 -20.46 -10.17
C ASN A 189 12.91 -21.37 -10.32
N SER A 190 13.70 -21.62 -9.27
CA SER A 190 14.86 -22.49 -9.34
C SER A 190 14.53 -23.99 -9.49
N GLY A 191 13.25 -24.36 -9.31
CA GLY A 191 12.77 -25.73 -9.51
C GLY A 191 12.31 -26.07 -10.95
N ARG A 192 12.26 -25.11 -11.88
CA ARG A 192 11.74 -25.33 -13.25
C ARG A 192 12.78 -25.58 -14.33
N GLU A 193 14.08 -25.45 -14.04
CA GLU A 193 15.16 -25.71 -14.99
C GLU A 193 15.70 -27.15 -15.00
N GLY A 194 15.06 -28.08 -14.30
CA GLY A 194 15.52 -29.47 -14.10
C GLY A 194 14.73 -30.56 -14.82
N SER A 195 13.98 -30.28 -15.90
CA SER A 195 13.26 -31.34 -16.66
C SER A 195 13.29 -31.04 -18.16
N LYS A 196 14.40 -31.36 -18.77
CA LYS A 196 14.48 -31.62 -20.21
C LYS A 196 15.29 -32.89 -20.44
#